data_e284eab404f2ca3b6cbc36e08af85bc2
#
_entry.id   e284eab404f2ca3b6cbc36e08af85bc2
#
_cell.length_a   1.000
_cell.length_b   1.000
_cell.length_c   1.000
_cell.angle_alpha   90.00
_cell.angle_beta   90.00
_cell.angle_gamma   90.00
#
_symmetry.space_group_name_H-M   'P 1'
#
loop_
_entity.id
_entity.type
_entity.pdbx_description
1 polymer ?
#
loop_
_entity_poly.entity_id
_entity_poly.type
_entity_poly.pdbx_seq_one_letter_code
_entity_poly.pdbx_strand_id
1 'polypeptide(L)'
;SIGELIFETGVSNKRTGDYLYNLLFGYEVNDKYIEKISAQFGLTFNKPYRVGIIVIDRKYGVNLEQDEHTYAYYMDCLNREVIHMTKRPMYMRFLNKFVLLFEETKDKETEHQIENILHMLDNRVPFAGLINSTCILGSVYTKPADFGKSYQEAKNLIPKKDLLPNPTGKKVLSASSMGVYRFLFNSQNHQEILDYCNAKLKKLEMYDNTNGSFLIDTLPNYYMCGFNIGKTAQMMYVHRNSLQYRLKKIEEILETSLDDSMAYLDLVNCILIKRLMFQ
;
A
#
# COMPACT_ATOMS: atom_id res chain seq x y z
N SER A 1 -16.36 10.54 21.00
CA SER A 1 -15.62 11.80 21.11
C SER A 1 -14.66 11.84 19.94
N ILE A 2 -15.00 12.63 18.93
CA ILE A 2 -14.16 12.94 17.77
C ILE A 2 -13.11 13.92 18.32
N GLY A 3 -11.96 13.36 18.76
CA GLY A 3 -10.84 14.15 19.23
C GLY A 3 -10.30 15.00 18.11
N GLU A 4 -10.10 16.25 18.41
CA GLU A 4 -9.58 17.37 17.63
C GLU A 4 -8.72 16.93 16.43
N LEU A 5 -9.33 16.96 15.26
CA LEU A 5 -8.64 16.89 13.98
C LEU A 5 -7.94 18.24 13.81
N ILE A 6 -6.66 18.32 14.10
CA ILE A 6 -5.84 19.48 13.79
C ILE A 6 -5.66 19.51 12.27
N PHE A 7 -6.50 20.27 11.60
CA PHE A 7 -6.35 20.61 10.19
C PHE A 7 -5.25 21.67 10.05
N GLU A 8 -4.01 21.26 9.92
CA GLU A 8 -2.99 22.12 9.33
C GLU A 8 -3.18 22.12 7.80
N THR A 9 -4.02 23.00 7.33
CA THR A 9 -4.11 23.32 5.91
C THR A 9 -2.91 24.18 5.54
N GLY A 10 -1.90 23.56 4.92
CA GLY A 10 -0.92 24.35 4.17
C GLY A 10 -1.68 25.13 3.09
N VAL A 11 -1.59 26.44 3.11
CA VAL A 11 -2.11 27.56 2.29
C VAL A 11 -3.06 27.28 1.09
N SER A 12 -3.69 26.16 1.01
CA SER A 12 -4.90 25.91 0.24
C SER A 12 -6.06 26.13 1.21
N ASN A 13 -6.77 27.26 1.07
CA ASN A 13 -7.89 27.71 1.90
C ASN A 13 -8.53 26.60 2.76
N LYS A 14 -8.76 26.85 4.06
CA LYS A 14 -9.58 26.03 4.97
C LYS A 14 -10.80 25.41 4.25
N ARG A 15 -11.40 26.16 3.32
CA ARG A 15 -12.49 25.73 2.44
C ARG A 15 -12.14 24.52 1.55
N THR A 16 -10.92 24.41 1.04
CA THR A 16 -10.51 23.29 0.17
C THR A 16 -10.34 22.00 0.98
N GLY A 17 -9.77 22.09 2.18
CA GLY A 17 -9.65 20.95 3.08
C GLY A 17 -11.00 20.44 3.57
N ASP A 18 -11.89 21.36 3.97
CA ASP A 18 -13.26 21.02 4.39
C ASP A 18 -14.06 20.39 3.24
N TYR A 19 -13.89 20.91 2.02
CA TYR A 19 -14.52 20.35 0.83
C TYR A 19 -13.99 18.96 0.52
N LEU A 20 -12.68 18.75 0.49
CA LEU A 20 -12.08 17.45 0.24
C LEU A 20 -12.49 16.44 1.32
N TYR A 21 -12.55 16.87 2.58
CA TYR A 21 -13.05 16.06 3.66
C TYR A 21 -14.48 15.59 3.40
N ASN A 22 -15.39 16.52 3.09
CA ASN A 22 -16.79 16.19 2.81
C ASN A 22 -16.92 15.28 1.58
N LEU A 23 -16.11 15.50 0.55
CA LEU A 23 -16.09 14.70 -0.67
C LEU A 23 -15.66 13.24 -0.42
N LEU A 24 -14.70 13.03 0.48
CA LEU A 24 -14.14 11.70 0.75
C LEU A 24 -14.87 10.96 1.90
N PHE A 25 -15.47 11.69 2.84
CA PHE A 25 -16.06 11.13 4.07
C PHE A 25 -17.52 11.50 4.28
N GLY A 26 -18.07 12.45 3.50
CA GLY A 26 -19.46 12.91 3.66
C GLY A 26 -20.45 11.82 3.32
N TYR A 27 -21.38 11.59 4.23
CA TYR A 27 -22.57 10.77 4.00
C TYR A 27 -23.62 11.61 3.25
N GLU A 28 -24.13 11.09 2.14
CA GLU A 28 -25.29 11.62 1.40
C GLU A 28 -25.17 13.09 0.92
N VAL A 29 -24.31 13.34 -0.04
CA VAL A 29 -24.32 14.60 -0.77
C VAL A 29 -24.99 14.35 -2.13
N ASN A 30 -26.05 15.12 -2.44
CA ASN A 30 -26.74 15.07 -3.73
C ASN A 30 -25.73 15.30 -4.86
N ASP A 31 -25.71 14.43 -5.85
CA ASP A 31 -24.77 14.46 -6.99
C ASP A 31 -24.70 15.86 -7.63
N LYS A 32 -25.84 16.54 -7.83
CA LYS A 32 -25.86 17.91 -8.39
C LYS A 32 -25.18 18.95 -7.51
N TYR A 33 -25.21 18.79 -6.20
CA TYR A 33 -24.51 19.68 -5.27
C TYR A 33 -23.00 19.44 -5.31
N ILE A 34 -22.60 18.17 -5.31
CA ILE A 34 -21.19 17.78 -5.50
C ILE A 34 -20.68 18.34 -6.82
N GLU A 35 -21.45 18.20 -7.90
CA GLU A 35 -21.11 18.73 -9.21
C GLU A 35 -20.84 20.23 -9.19
N LYS A 36 -21.77 20.99 -8.67
CA LYS A 36 -21.68 22.44 -8.63
C LYS A 36 -20.49 22.95 -7.82
N ILE A 37 -20.20 22.31 -6.68
CA ILE A 37 -19.09 22.70 -5.81
C ILE A 37 -17.77 22.22 -6.38
N SER A 38 -17.69 21.01 -6.93
CA SER A 38 -16.48 20.48 -7.55
C SER A 38 -15.92 21.39 -8.62
N ALA A 39 -16.81 21.98 -9.45
CA ALA A 39 -16.42 22.94 -10.47
C ALA A 39 -15.75 24.20 -9.91
N GLN A 40 -16.14 24.64 -8.71
CA GLN A 40 -15.51 25.80 -8.01
C GLN A 40 -14.07 25.51 -7.56
N PHE A 41 -13.74 24.23 -7.37
CA PHE A 41 -12.41 23.77 -7.01
C PHE A 41 -11.60 23.22 -8.20
N GLY A 42 -12.08 23.45 -9.43
CA GLY A 42 -11.38 23.04 -10.65
C GLY A 42 -11.46 21.55 -10.96
N LEU A 43 -12.30 20.79 -10.26
CA LEU A 43 -12.57 19.39 -10.60
C LEU A 43 -13.48 19.34 -11.82
N THR A 44 -13.06 18.62 -12.84
CA THR A 44 -13.79 18.46 -14.10
C THR A 44 -14.48 17.11 -14.11
N PHE A 45 -15.79 17.08 -14.37
CA PHE A 45 -16.55 15.85 -14.47
C PHE A 45 -16.10 15.01 -15.66
N ASN A 46 -16.28 13.68 -15.53
CA ASN A 46 -15.90 12.67 -16.52
C ASN A 46 -14.40 12.54 -16.79
N LYS A 47 -13.57 13.17 -15.96
CA LYS A 47 -12.14 12.89 -15.94
C LYS A 47 -11.79 11.82 -14.89
N PRO A 48 -10.76 11.04 -15.15
CA PRO A 48 -10.30 10.03 -14.19
C PRO A 48 -9.57 10.70 -13.03
N TYR A 49 -10.05 10.50 -11.80
CA TYR A 49 -9.41 10.91 -10.56
C TYR A 49 -9.13 9.72 -9.67
N ARG A 50 -8.12 9.84 -8.86
CA ARG A 50 -7.81 8.87 -7.81
C ARG A 50 -7.31 9.54 -6.54
N VAL A 51 -7.42 8.81 -5.44
CA VAL A 51 -6.87 9.23 -4.15
C VAL A 51 -5.53 8.53 -3.92
N GLY A 52 -4.55 9.33 -3.50
CA GLY A 52 -3.28 8.84 -2.96
C GLY A 52 -3.20 9.19 -1.47
N ILE A 53 -2.71 8.26 -0.65
CA ILE A 53 -2.42 8.49 0.76
C ILE A 53 -0.92 8.30 0.97
N ILE A 54 -0.19 9.37 1.22
CA ILE A 54 1.20 9.30 1.64
C ILE A 54 1.20 9.08 3.15
N VAL A 55 1.77 7.97 3.58
CA VAL A 55 1.97 7.62 4.98
C VAL A 55 3.44 7.81 5.33
N ILE A 56 3.70 8.44 6.46
CA ILE A 56 5.05 8.72 6.95
C ILE A 56 5.20 8.02 8.30
N ASP A 57 5.91 6.90 8.28
CA ASP A 57 6.18 6.09 9.47
C ASP A 57 7.54 6.46 10.05
N ARG A 58 7.59 6.58 11.36
CA ARG A 58 8.85 6.74 12.08
C ARG A 58 9.46 5.38 12.34
N LYS A 59 10.73 5.22 12.02
CA LYS A 59 11.54 4.14 12.58
C LYS A 59 12.09 4.64 13.89
N TYR A 60 11.78 3.98 14.98
CA TYR A 60 12.25 4.40 16.30
C TYR A 60 13.78 4.38 16.36
N GLY A 61 14.38 5.56 16.52
CA GLY A 61 15.80 5.76 16.75
C GLY A 61 16.12 5.84 18.24
N VAL A 62 17.39 6.02 18.55
CA VAL A 62 17.92 6.07 19.92
C VAL A 62 17.73 7.44 20.58
N ASN A 63 17.41 8.49 19.79
CA ASN A 63 17.30 9.88 20.26
C ASN A 63 15.96 10.51 19.85
N LEU A 64 15.01 10.58 20.81
CA LEU A 64 13.64 11.05 20.59
C LEU A 64 13.56 12.51 20.11
N GLU A 65 14.40 13.41 20.63
CA GLU A 65 14.37 14.84 20.23
C GLU A 65 14.83 15.02 18.78
N GLN A 66 15.90 14.35 18.39
CA GLN A 66 16.42 14.40 17.03
C GLN A 66 15.43 13.77 16.04
N ASP A 67 14.74 12.71 16.44
CA ASP A 67 13.71 12.03 15.67
C ASP A 67 12.52 12.95 15.39
N GLU A 68 12.09 13.76 16.39
CA GLU A 68 10.98 14.71 16.23
C GLU A 68 11.32 15.85 15.29
N HIS A 69 12.51 16.45 15.41
CA HIS A 69 12.98 17.51 14.53
C HIS A 69 13.10 17.03 13.08
N THR A 70 13.70 15.85 12.88
CA THR A 70 13.82 15.24 11.55
C THR A 70 12.45 14.99 10.93
N TYR A 71 11.52 14.46 11.71
CA TYR A 71 10.15 14.20 11.27
C TYR A 71 9.42 15.47 10.88
N ALA A 72 9.44 16.51 11.73
CA ALA A 72 8.82 17.81 11.43
C ALA A 72 9.41 18.43 10.16
N TYR A 73 10.72 18.41 10.03
CA TYR A 73 11.41 18.91 8.84
C TYR A 73 11.04 18.13 7.56
N TYR A 74 10.95 16.80 7.65
CA TYR A 74 10.51 15.95 6.54
C TYR A 74 9.08 16.30 6.09
N MET A 75 8.17 16.47 7.06
CA MET A 75 6.79 16.85 6.82
C MET A 75 6.68 18.21 6.13
N ASP A 76 7.49 19.20 6.54
CA ASP A 76 7.50 20.53 5.95
C ASP A 76 8.09 20.52 4.53
N CYS A 77 9.13 19.72 4.30
CA CYS A 77 9.68 19.50 2.96
C CYS A 77 8.64 18.86 2.04
N LEU A 78 7.99 17.77 2.49
CA LEU A 78 6.95 17.09 1.72
C LEU A 78 5.79 18.05 1.39
N ASN A 79 5.33 18.85 2.36
CA ASN A 79 4.27 19.82 2.14
C ASN A 79 4.64 20.85 1.05
N ARG A 80 5.86 21.36 1.07
CA ARG A 80 6.36 22.27 0.02
C ARG A 80 6.38 21.63 -1.35
N GLU A 81 6.87 20.40 -1.45
CA GLU A 81 6.95 19.69 -2.73
C GLU A 81 5.56 19.38 -3.30
N VAL A 82 4.60 18.96 -2.46
CA VAL A 82 3.21 18.72 -2.87
C VAL A 82 2.55 19.98 -3.41
N ILE A 83 2.78 21.15 -2.79
CA ILE A 83 2.24 22.45 -3.26
C ILE A 83 2.81 22.83 -4.64
N HIS A 84 4.06 22.47 -4.92
CA HIS A 84 4.76 22.83 -6.16
C HIS A 84 4.63 21.76 -7.27
N MET A 85 3.84 20.70 -7.07
CA MET A 85 3.59 19.73 -8.12
C MET A 85 2.99 20.39 -9.38
N THR A 86 3.40 19.91 -10.56
CA THR A 86 2.96 20.46 -11.87
C THR A 86 1.45 20.44 -12.01
N LYS A 87 0.83 19.34 -11.66
CA LYS A 87 -0.63 19.21 -11.52
C LYS A 87 -0.95 19.21 -10.05
N ARG A 88 -1.28 20.40 -9.53
CA ARG A 88 -1.55 20.58 -8.10
C ARG A 88 -2.70 19.66 -7.66
N PRO A 89 -2.44 18.69 -6.79
CA PRO A 89 -3.51 17.89 -6.23
C PRO A 89 -4.32 18.71 -5.23
N MET A 90 -5.59 18.38 -5.05
CA MET A 90 -6.25 18.76 -3.81
C MET A 90 -5.68 17.89 -2.70
N TYR A 91 -5.32 18.47 -1.57
CA TYR A 91 -4.76 17.68 -0.49
C TYR A 91 -5.21 18.15 0.89
N MET A 92 -5.15 17.23 1.83
CA MET A 92 -5.29 17.52 3.25
C MET A 92 -4.26 16.70 4.04
N ARG A 93 -3.86 17.23 5.19
CA ARG A 93 -2.92 16.58 6.09
C ARG A 93 -3.63 16.09 7.35
N PHE A 94 -3.34 14.86 7.74
CA PHE A 94 -3.81 14.27 9.00
C PHE A 94 -2.64 13.61 9.71
N LEU A 95 -2.25 14.12 10.86
CA LEU A 95 -1.16 13.53 11.64
C LEU A 95 0.06 13.22 10.76
N ASN A 96 0.29 11.93 10.49
CA ASN A 96 1.39 11.41 9.69
C ASN A 96 0.99 11.07 8.25
N LYS A 97 -0.13 11.63 7.74
CA LYS A 97 -0.65 11.29 6.41
C LYS A 97 -0.95 12.54 5.60
N PHE A 98 -0.65 12.46 4.30
CA PHE A 98 -1.16 13.39 3.30
C PHE A 98 -2.15 12.64 2.42
N VAL A 99 -3.37 13.14 2.34
CA VAL A 99 -4.41 12.61 1.45
C VAL A 99 -4.49 13.53 0.25
N LEU A 100 -4.23 12.98 -0.92
CA LEU A 100 -4.18 13.70 -2.20
C LEU A 100 -5.32 13.23 -3.08
N LEU A 101 -6.04 14.15 -3.72
CA LEU A 101 -6.96 13.85 -4.82
C LEU A 101 -6.41 14.52 -6.08
N PHE A 102 -6.17 13.75 -7.12
CA PHE A 102 -5.58 14.21 -8.37
C PHE A 102 -6.16 13.53 -9.59
N GLU A 103 -6.08 14.24 -10.73
CA GLU A 103 -6.45 13.68 -12.03
C GLU A 103 -5.40 12.64 -12.47
N GLU A 104 -5.86 11.44 -12.79
CA GLU A 104 -5.00 10.40 -13.36
C GLU A 104 -4.79 10.66 -14.85
N THR A 105 -3.56 10.56 -15.31
CA THR A 105 -3.21 10.70 -16.72
C THR A 105 -2.68 9.38 -17.29
N LYS A 106 -2.77 9.21 -18.60
CA LYS A 106 -2.25 8.00 -19.26
C LYS A 106 -0.79 7.74 -18.96
N ASP A 107 0.00 8.81 -18.84
CA ASP A 107 1.44 8.77 -18.57
C ASP A 107 1.77 8.65 -17.08
N LYS A 108 0.76 8.58 -16.21
CA LYS A 108 0.92 8.49 -14.75
C LYS A 108 1.83 9.57 -14.17
N GLU A 109 1.78 10.76 -14.74
CA GLU A 109 2.67 11.87 -14.41
C GLU A 109 2.69 12.20 -12.91
N THR A 110 1.51 12.26 -12.29
CA THR A 110 1.39 12.56 -10.85
C THR A 110 1.96 11.42 -10.00
N GLU A 111 1.75 10.16 -10.39
CA GLU A 111 2.33 8.99 -9.72
C GLU A 111 3.87 9.06 -9.76
N HIS A 112 4.45 9.37 -10.94
CA HIS A 112 5.90 9.53 -11.09
C HIS A 112 6.44 10.72 -10.31
N GLN A 113 5.71 11.84 -10.26
CA GLN A 113 6.13 13.01 -9.45
C GLN A 113 6.16 12.67 -7.96
N ILE A 114 5.14 11.99 -7.44
CA ILE A 114 5.10 11.55 -6.03
C ILE A 114 6.28 10.60 -5.75
N GLU A 115 6.52 9.61 -6.62
CA GLU A 115 7.66 8.68 -6.50
C GLU A 115 8.98 9.43 -6.38
N ASN A 116 9.23 10.40 -7.30
CA ASN A 116 10.44 11.20 -7.31
C ASN A 116 10.57 12.08 -6.07
N ILE A 117 9.48 12.70 -5.59
CA ILE A 117 9.47 13.51 -4.38
C ILE A 117 9.88 12.67 -3.18
N LEU A 118 9.28 11.49 -3.00
CA LEU A 118 9.58 10.64 -1.86
C LEU A 118 11.03 10.14 -1.87
N HIS A 119 11.54 9.74 -3.04
CA HIS A 119 12.96 9.37 -3.17
C HIS A 119 13.90 10.54 -2.95
N MET A 120 13.55 11.73 -3.46
CA MET A 120 14.35 12.94 -3.24
C MET A 120 14.42 13.29 -1.75
N LEU A 121 13.32 13.21 -1.02
CA LEU A 121 13.29 13.49 0.41
C LEU A 121 14.12 12.49 1.22
N ASP A 122 14.07 11.20 0.87
CA ASP A 122 14.89 10.18 1.51
C ASP A 122 16.40 10.45 1.36
N ASN A 123 16.81 11.10 0.25
CA ASN A 123 18.21 11.40 -0.03
C ASN A 123 18.67 12.77 0.49
N ARG A 124 17.77 13.74 0.64
CA ARG A 124 18.11 15.14 0.96
C ARG A 124 17.86 15.51 2.41
N VAL A 125 16.87 14.88 3.06
CA VAL A 125 16.57 15.18 4.47
C VAL A 125 17.62 14.50 5.35
N PRO A 126 18.32 15.25 6.22
CA PRO A 126 19.24 14.66 7.17
C PRO A 126 18.53 13.61 8.03
N PHE A 127 19.16 12.48 8.23
CA PHE A 127 18.61 11.36 9.01
C PHE A 127 17.28 10.78 8.46
N ALA A 128 16.96 10.99 7.18
CA ALA A 128 15.75 10.42 6.57
C ALA A 128 15.66 8.89 6.67
N GLY A 129 16.79 8.20 6.92
CA GLY A 129 16.80 6.76 7.20
C GLY A 129 15.94 6.33 8.40
N LEU A 130 15.58 7.27 9.30
CA LEU A 130 14.65 7.08 10.42
C LEU A 130 13.17 7.21 10.02
N ILE A 131 12.91 7.59 8.77
CA ILE A 131 11.58 7.79 8.24
C ILE A 131 11.36 6.80 7.09
N ASN A 132 10.18 6.19 7.06
CA ASN A 132 9.71 5.43 5.91
C ASN A 132 8.47 6.10 5.36
N SER A 133 8.54 6.61 4.13
CA SER A 133 7.41 7.20 3.45
C SER A 133 6.94 6.30 2.31
N THR A 134 5.64 6.12 2.20
CA THR A 134 5.02 5.31 1.16
C THR A 134 3.72 5.96 0.73
N CYS A 135 3.47 6.09 -0.56
CA CYS A 135 2.19 6.52 -1.11
C CYS A 135 1.37 5.31 -1.54
N ILE A 136 0.13 5.23 -1.09
CA ILE A 136 -0.80 4.18 -1.47
C ILE A 136 -1.92 4.80 -2.29
N LEU A 137 -2.11 4.29 -3.50
CA LEU A 137 -3.08 4.78 -4.46
C LEU A 137 -4.31 3.87 -4.49
N GLY A 138 -5.49 4.47 -4.36
CA GLY A 138 -6.76 3.80 -4.61
C GLY A 138 -7.01 3.57 -6.10
N SER A 139 -8.16 3.02 -6.47
CA SER A 139 -8.59 2.89 -7.87
C SER A 139 -9.04 4.22 -8.46
N VAL A 140 -9.07 4.27 -9.78
CA VAL A 140 -9.49 5.46 -10.54
C VAL A 140 -11.01 5.50 -10.66
N TYR A 141 -11.59 6.67 -10.42
CA TYR A 141 -13.02 6.94 -10.57
C TYR A 141 -13.25 8.23 -11.36
N THR A 142 -14.36 8.30 -12.09
CA THR A 142 -14.72 9.47 -12.90
C THR A 142 -15.84 10.30 -12.28
N LYS A 143 -16.56 9.74 -11.33
CA LYS A 143 -17.65 10.42 -10.62
C LYS A 143 -17.20 10.88 -9.25
N PRO A 144 -17.37 12.15 -8.88
CA PRO A 144 -16.99 12.66 -7.56
C PRO A 144 -17.61 11.88 -6.38
N ALA A 145 -18.85 11.41 -6.51
CA ALA A 145 -19.50 10.58 -5.51
C ALA A 145 -18.76 9.27 -5.20
N ASP A 146 -17.92 8.80 -6.12
CA ASP A 146 -17.14 7.56 -5.97
C ASP A 146 -15.71 7.81 -5.44
N PHE A 147 -15.26 9.07 -5.29
CA PHE A 147 -13.90 9.34 -4.82
C PHE A 147 -13.65 8.85 -3.40
N GLY A 148 -14.69 8.82 -2.57
CA GLY A 148 -14.64 8.18 -1.26
C GLY A 148 -14.27 6.68 -1.33
N LYS A 149 -14.67 5.95 -2.38
CA LYS A 149 -14.28 4.55 -2.59
C LYS A 149 -12.77 4.43 -2.85
N SER A 150 -12.21 5.31 -3.68
CA SER A 150 -10.76 5.38 -3.92
C SER A 150 -9.98 5.59 -2.61
N TYR A 151 -10.47 6.50 -1.75
CA TYR A 151 -9.89 6.72 -0.44
C TYR A 151 -9.97 5.46 0.45
N GLN A 152 -11.12 4.81 0.53
CA GLN A 152 -11.29 3.61 1.36
C GLN A 152 -10.39 2.46 0.90
N GLU A 153 -10.25 2.26 -0.41
CA GLU A 153 -9.34 1.27 -0.97
C GLU A 153 -7.88 1.56 -0.55
N ALA A 154 -7.41 2.78 -0.73
CA ALA A 154 -6.06 3.16 -0.32
C ALA A 154 -5.87 3.01 1.20
N LYS A 155 -6.85 3.48 2.00
CA LYS A 155 -6.83 3.38 3.47
C LYS A 155 -6.75 1.94 3.96
N ASN A 156 -7.52 1.03 3.36
CA ASN A 156 -7.56 -0.38 3.74
C ASN A 156 -6.23 -1.11 3.46
N LEU A 157 -5.42 -0.57 2.55
CA LEU A 157 -4.10 -1.10 2.21
C LEU A 157 -2.97 -0.59 3.11
N ILE A 158 -3.16 0.52 3.82
CA ILE A 158 -2.11 1.10 4.69
C ILE A 158 -1.52 0.07 5.65
N PRO A 159 -2.30 -0.66 6.46
CA PRO A 159 -1.76 -1.64 7.39
C PRO A 159 -1.08 -2.83 6.72
N LYS A 160 -1.29 -2.99 5.42
CA LYS A 160 -0.82 -4.13 4.63
C LYS A 160 0.21 -3.74 3.57
N LYS A 161 0.69 -2.51 3.58
CA LYS A 161 1.61 -1.98 2.56
C LYS A 161 2.91 -2.79 2.45
N ASP A 162 3.41 -3.30 3.57
CA ASP A 162 4.64 -4.09 3.62
C ASP A 162 4.47 -5.53 3.09
N LEU A 163 3.22 -5.97 2.91
CA LEU A 163 2.85 -7.26 2.31
C LEU A 163 2.65 -7.18 0.80
N LEU A 164 2.52 -5.96 0.26
CA LEU A 164 2.34 -5.77 -1.16
C LEU A 164 3.63 -6.15 -1.91
N PRO A 165 3.53 -6.93 -3.00
CA PRO A 165 4.68 -7.23 -3.83
C PRO A 165 5.35 -5.94 -4.31
N ASN A 166 6.56 -5.70 -3.85
CA ASN A 166 7.33 -4.50 -4.21
C ASN A 166 8.79 -4.86 -4.56
N PRO A 167 9.01 -5.68 -5.60
CA PRO A 167 10.34 -6.16 -5.96
C PRO A 167 11.29 -5.05 -6.42
N THR A 168 10.76 -3.89 -6.80
CA THR A 168 11.53 -2.74 -7.30
C THR A 168 11.78 -1.67 -6.25
N GLY A 169 11.30 -1.86 -5.01
CA GLY A 169 11.45 -0.88 -3.93
C GLY A 169 10.75 0.45 -4.17
N LYS A 170 9.66 0.45 -4.94
CA LYS A 170 8.87 1.67 -5.22
C LYS A 170 8.29 2.26 -3.96
N LYS A 171 8.24 3.58 -3.91
CA LYS A 171 7.56 4.34 -2.85
C LYS A 171 6.06 4.49 -3.10
N VAL A 172 5.63 4.36 -4.35
CA VAL A 172 4.20 4.44 -4.73
C VAL A 172 3.66 3.05 -5.01
N LEU A 173 2.68 2.64 -4.21
CA LEU A 173 1.97 1.36 -4.32
C LEU A 173 0.52 1.61 -4.73
N SER A 174 -0.04 0.75 -5.58
CA SER A 174 -1.42 0.93 -6.07
C SER A 174 -2.30 -0.25 -5.69
N ALA A 175 -3.55 0.03 -5.32
CA ALA A 175 -4.57 -0.99 -5.13
C ALA A 175 -4.75 -1.88 -6.38
N SER A 176 -4.55 -1.31 -7.57
CA SER A 176 -4.61 -2.07 -8.82
C SER A 176 -3.49 -3.10 -8.96
N SER A 177 -2.34 -2.91 -8.31
CA SER A 177 -1.23 -3.88 -8.32
C SER A 177 -1.54 -5.15 -7.53
N MET A 178 -2.56 -5.12 -6.69
CA MET A 178 -3.04 -6.31 -5.97
C MET A 178 -3.83 -7.27 -6.86
N GLY A 179 -4.21 -6.86 -8.09
CA GLY A 179 -4.99 -7.71 -8.97
C GLY A 179 -6.28 -8.20 -8.31
N VAL A 180 -6.52 -9.51 -8.36
CA VAL A 180 -7.71 -10.15 -7.80
C VAL A 180 -7.79 -10.03 -6.26
N TYR A 181 -6.67 -9.93 -5.57
CA TYR A 181 -6.65 -9.87 -4.10
C TYR A 181 -7.38 -8.66 -3.50
N ARG A 182 -7.55 -7.56 -4.27
CA ARG A 182 -8.32 -6.40 -3.83
C ARG A 182 -9.77 -6.72 -3.47
N PHE A 183 -10.35 -7.76 -4.09
CA PHE A 183 -11.73 -8.16 -3.83
C PHE A 183 -11.90 -8.89 -2.49
N LEU A 184 -10.83 -9.45 -1.93
CA LEU A 184 -10.87 -10.11 -0.64
C LEU A 184 -11.28 -9.16 0.50
N PHE A 185 -10.96 -7.87 0.38
CA PHE A 185 -11.30 -6.88 1.41
C PHE A 185 -12.79 -6.51 1.45
N ASN A 186 -13.52 -6.82 0.37
CA ASN A 186 -14.94 -6.50 0.23
C ASN A 186 -15.83 -7.77 0.20
N SER A 187 -15.24 -8.95 0.36
CA SER A 187 -15.98 -10.22 0.31
C SER A 187 -16.71 -10.49 1.62
N GLN A 188 -17.96 -10.94 1.54
CA GLN A 188 -18.72 -11.42 2.70
C GLN A 188 -18.30 -12.85 3.12
N ASN A 189 -17.55 -13.55 2.28
CA ASN A 189 -17.16 -14.96 2.47
C ASN A 189 -15.72 -15.10 3.00
N HIS A 190 -15.25 -14.15 3.79
CA HIS A 190 -13.88 -14.17 4.34
C HIS A 190 -13.55 -15.48 5.07
N GLN A 191 -14.50 -15.99 5.86
CA GLN A 191 -14.27 -17.18 6.65
C GLN A 191 -14.07 -18.44 5.78
N GLU A 192 -14.88 -18.62 4.73
CA GLU A 192 -14.75 -19.74 3.81
C GLU A 192 -13.40 -19.73 3.08
N ILE A 193 -12.97 -18.54 2.63
CA ILE A 193 -11.66 -18.38 1.98
C ILE A 193 -10.52 -18.74 2.95
N LEU A 194 -10.64 -18.29 4.20
CA LEU A 194 -9.65 -18.57 5.24
C LEU A 194 -9.60 -20.05 5.61
N ASP A 195 -10.74 -20.70 5.73
CA ASP A 195 -10.83 -22.13 6.02
C ASP A 195 -10.18 -22.96 4.92
N TYR A 196 -10.40 -22.59 3.66
CA TYR A 196 -9.71 -23.19 2.52
C TYR A 196 -8.18 -23.03 2.61
N CYS A 197 -7.70 -21.79 2.80
CA CYS A 197 -6.27 -21.52 2.92
C CYS A 197 -5.64 -22.23 4.11
N ASN A 198 -6.34 -22.26 5.26
CA ASN A 198 -5.90 -22.97 6.45
C ASN A 198 -5.77 -24.48 6.18
N ALA A 199 -6.77 -25.10 5.55
CA ALA A 199 -6.73 -26.51 5.22
C ALA A 199 -5.53 -26.86 4.33
N LYS A 200 -5.24 -26.02 3.32
CA LYS A 200 -4.12 -26.21 2.39
C LYS A 200 -2.75 -26.07 3.06
N LEU A 201 -2.58 -25.11 3.96
CA LEU A 201 -1.27 -24.76 4.53
C LEU A 201 -0.99 -25.44 5.88
N LYS A 202 -1.99 -26.03 6.52
CA LYS A 202 -1.91 -26.57 7.89
C LYS A 202 -0.69 -27.47 8.14
N LYS A 203 -0.42 -28.44 7.26
CA LYS A 203 0.72 -29.37 7.42
C LYS A 203 2.05 -28.61 7.42
N LEU A 204 2.18 -27.61 6.54
CA LEU A 204 3.40 -26.83 6.39
C LEU A 204 3.61 -25.87 7.56
N GLU A 205 2.53 -25.21 8.03
CA GLU A 205 2.55 -24.34 9.22
C GLU A 205 2.92 -25.12 10.48
N MET A 206 2.34 -26.30 10.66
CA MET A 206 2.68 -27.16 11.80
C MET A 206 4.15 -27.58 11.77
N TYR A 207 4.67 -27.90 10.59
CA TYR A 207 6.09 -28.25 10.43
C TYR A 207 7.00 -27.07 10.76
N ASP A 208 6.72 -25.88 10.23
CA ASP A 208 7.50 -24.67 10.48
C ASP A 208 7.50 -24.31 11.98
N ASN A 209 6.33 -24.36 12.62
CA ASN A 209 6.19 -24.08 14.06
C ASN A 209 6.96 -25.10 14.94
N THR A 210 6.98 -26.38 14.55
CA THR A 210 7.65 -27.42 15.34
C THR A 210 9.16 -27.39 15.17
N ASN A 211 9.66 -27.05 13.98
CA ASN A 211 11.07 -27.15 13.63
C ASN A 211 11.78 -25.80 13.57
N GLY A 212 11.08 -24.68 13.84
CA GLY A 212 11.64 -23.34 13.69
C GLY A 212 12.09 -23.06 12.24
N SER A 213 11.43 -23.69 11.25
CA SER A 213 11.75 -23.52 9.85
C SER A 213 10.90 -22.42 9.20
N PHE A 214 11.27 -22.00 8.00
CA PHE A 214 10.60 -20.96 7.25
C PHE A 214 10.27 -21.44 5.84
N LEU A 215 9.65 -22.62 5.75
CA LEU A 215 9.30 -23.24 4.48
C LEU A 215 8.19 -22.46 3.76
N ILE A 216 7.20 -21.97 4.51
CA ILE A 216 6.10 -21.16 3.96
C ILE A 216 6.63 -19.95 3.22
N ASP A 217 7.61 -19.23 3.78
CA ASP A 217 8.18 -18.06 3.15
C ASP A 217 8.96 -18.37 1.86
N THR A 218 9.38 -19.59 1.69
CA THR A 218 10.15 -20.03 0.52
C THR A 218 9.31 -19.95 -0.76
N LEU A 219 8.05 -20.33 -0.72
CA LEU A 219 7.18 -20.39 -1.91
C LEU A 219 6.95 -19.02 -2.58
N PRO A 220 6.45 -17.98 -1.88
CA PRO A 220 6.27 -16.67 -2.51
C PRO A 220 7.59 -16.08 -2.98
N ASN A 221 8.68 -16.25 -2.25
CA ASN A 221 9.98 -15.73 -2.66
C ASN A 221 10.51 -16.43 -3.93
N TYR A 222 10.32 -17.73 -4.05
CA TYR A 222 10.69 -18.48 -5.24
C TYR A 222 9.89 -18.06 -6.47
N TYR A 223 8.58 -17.85 -6.29
CA TYR A 223 7.71 -17.29 -7.33
C TYR A 223 8.17 -15.89 -7.77
N MET A 224 8.39 -14.97 -6.82
CA MET A 224 8.82 -13.61 -7.10
C MET A 224 10.17 -13.52 -7.81
N CYS A 225 11.06 -14.49 -7.58
CA CYS A 225 12.35 -14.60 -8.26
C CYS A 225 12.25 -15.31 -9.62
N GLY A 226 11.05 -15.56 -10.14
CA GLY A 226 10.82 -16.22 -11.43
C GLY A 226 11.32 -17.68 -11.44
N PHE A 227 11.12 -18.38 -10.34
CA PHE A 227 11.54 -19.78 -10.16
C PHE A 227 13.07 -19.98 -10.28
N ASN A 228 13.85 -18.95 -10.02
CA ASN A 228 15.29 -19.01 -10.09
C ASN A 228 15.90 -19.30 -8.72
N ILE A 229 16.44 -20.52 -8.54
CA ILE A 229 17.03 -20.98 -7.29
C ILE A 229 18.16 -20.06 -6.81
N GLY A 230 19.03 -19.59 -7.71
CA GLY A 230 20.17 -18.72 -7.35
C GLY A 230 19.72 -17.38 -6.82
N LYS A 231 18.80 -16.71 -7.54
CA LYS A 231 18.24 -15.41 -7.14
C LYS A 231 17.44 -15.53 -5.82
N THR A 232 16.66 -16.57 -5.67
CA THR A 232 15.87 -16.81 -4.45
C THR A 232 16.78 -17.07 -3.25
N ALA A 233 17.82 -17.90 -3.41
CA ALA A 233 18.78 -18.17 -2.36
C ALA A 233 19.50 -16.90 -1.90
N GLN A 234 19.90 -16.05 -2.83
CA GLN A 234 20.49 -14.75 -2.54
C GLN A 234 19.51 -13.81 -1.81
N MET A 235 18.28 -13.72 -2.29
CA MET A 235 17.23 -12.87 -1.69
C MET A 235 16.88 -13.32 -0.27
N MET A 236 16.85 -14.63 -0.01
CA MET A 236 16.54 -15.21 1.29
C MET A 236 17.76 -15.36 2.22
N TYR A 237 18.94 -14.94 1.77
CA TYR A 237 20.22 -15.07 2.50
C TYR A 237 20.51 -16.53 2.93
N VAL A 238 20.23 -17.51 2.04
CA VAL A 238 20.51 -18.93 2.26
C VAL A 238 21.39 -19.51 1.16
N HIS A 239 22.06 -20.63 1.45
CA HIS A 239 22.80 -21.35 0.41
C HIS A 239 21.85 -22.00 -0.60
N ARG A 240 22.28 -22.12 -1.86
CA ARG A 240 21.50 -22.75 -2.94
C ARG A 240 20.99 -24.15 -2.58
N ASN A 241 21.84 -24.96 -1.99
CA ASN A 241 21.48 -26.33 -1.58
C ASN A 241 20.39 -26.34 -0.48
N SER A 242 20.47 -25.38 0.44
CA SER A 242 19.44 -25.21 1.49
C SER A 242 18.08 -24.84 0.89
N LEU A 243 18.08 -23.98 -0.14
CA LEU A 243 16.84 -23.65 -0.84
C LEU A 243 16.25 -24.87 -1.56
N GLN A 244 17.08 -25.65 -2.28
CA GLN A 244 16.65 -26.86 -2.94
C GLN A 244 16.08 -27.88 -1.93
N TYR A 245 16.74 -28.05 -0.79
CA TYR A 245 16.25 -28.89 0.29
C TYR A 245 14.87 -28.41 0.80
N ARG A 246 14.70 -27.09 0.99
CA ARG A 246 13.41 -26.51 1.42
C ARG A 246 12.29 -26.81 0.43
N LEU A 247 12.52 -26.59 -0.87
CA LEU A 247 11.53 -26.86 -1.91
C LEU A 247 11.13 -28.34 -1.92
N LYS A 248 12.11 -29.24 -1.91
CA LYS A 248 11.85 -30.69 -1.84
C LYS A 248 11.09 -31.08 -0.56
N LYS A 249 11.44 -30.45 0.57
CA LYS A 249 10.76 -30.71 1.85
C LYS A 249 9.31 -30.26 1.83
N ILE A 250 9.00 -29.16 1.16
CA ILE A 250 7.62 -28.69 0.95
C ILE A 250 6.81 -29.71 0.15
N GLU A 251 7.37 -30.24 -0.94
CA GLU A 251 6.72 -31.29 -1.75
C GLU A 251 6.41 -32.53 -0.93
N GLU A 252 7.37 -32.97 -0.10
CA GLU A 252 7.19 -34.15 0.79
C GLU A 252 6.07 -33.90 1.82
N ILE A 253 6.03 -32.72 2.47
CA ILE A 253 5.04 -32.40 3.51
C ILE A 253 3.64 -32.26 2.93
N LEU A 254 3.53 -31.61 1.77
CA LEU A 254 2.25 -31.30 1.13
C LEU A 254 1.78 -32.46 0.21
N GLU A 255 2.63 -33.44 -0.06
CA GLU A 255 2.37 -34.52 -1.01
C GLU A 255 1.94 -34.00 -2.39
N THR A 256 2.58 -32.90 -2.83
CA THR A 256 2.22 -32.13 -4.04
C THR A 256 3.49 -31.78 -4.78
N SER A 257 3.50 -31.95 -6.10
CA SER A 257 4.62 -31.48 -6.92
C SER A 257 4.57 -29.95 -7.10
N LEU A 258 5.70 -29.29 -6.89
CA LEU A 258 5.84 -27.85 -7.18
C LEU A 258 6.05 -27.57 -8.67
N ASP A 259 6.23 -28.60 -9.51
CA ASP A 259 6.23 -28.50 -10.97
C ASP A 259 4.81 -28.37 -11.54
N ASP A 260 3.79 -28.73 -10.76
CA ASP A 260 2.40 -28.43 -11.10
C ASP A 260 2.13 -26.94 -10.87
N SER A 261 2.12 -26.18 -11.96
CA SER A 261 1.95 -24.72 -11.92
C SER A 261 0.66 -24.28 -11.24
N MET A 262 -0.44 -25.05 -11.36
CA MET A 262 -1.73 -24.71 -10.75
C MET A 262 -1.70 -24.96 -9.24
N ALA A 263 -1.16 -26.10 -8.82
CA ALA A 263 -0.98 -26.40 -7.40
C ALA A 263 -0.03 -25.39 -6.73
N TYR A 264 1.07 -25.04 -7.40
CA TYR A 264 2.01 -24.03 -6.92
C TYR A 264 1.34 -22.67 -6.74
N LEU A 265 0.62 -22.21 -7.76
CA LEU A 265 -0.09 -20.92 -7.74
C LEU A 265 -1.15 -20.89 -6.63
N ASP A 266 -1.88 -21.98 -6.41
CA ASP A 266 -2.87 -22.10 -5.34
C ASP A 266 -2.22 -21.97 -3.95
N LEU A 267 -1.09 -22.63 -3.72
CA LEU A 267 -0.34 -22.51 -2.46
C LEU A 267 0.17 -21.08 -2.22
N VAL A 268 0.76 -20.45 -3.23
CA VAL A 268 1.23 -19.05 -3.12
C VAL A 268 0.05 -18.12 -2.85
N ASN A 269 -1.07 -18.32 -3.54
CA ASN A 269 -2.28 -17.53 -3.32
C ASN A 269 -2.80 -17.68 -1.88
N CYS A 270 -2.87 -18.91 -1.35
CA CYS A 270 -3.28 -19.15 0.03
C CYS A 270 -2.37 -18.44 1.04
N ILE A 271 -1.05 -18.47 0.82
CA ILE A 271 -0.09 -17.76 1.69
C ILE A 271 -0.32 -16.25 1.64
N LEU A 272 -0.46 -15.66 0.44
CA LEU A 272 -0.67 -14.23 0.27
C LEU A 272 -2.02 -13.80 0.86
N ILE A 273 -3.07 -14.56 0.64
CA ILE A 273 -4.40 -14.29 1.22
C ILE A 273 -4.33 -14.28 2.74
N LYS A 274 -3.72 -15.28 3.37
CA LYS A 274 -3.57 -15.32 4.83
C LYS A 274 -2.81 -14.09 5.35
N ARG A 275 -1.70 -13.73 4.72
CA ARG A 275 -0.93 -12.53 5.09
C ARG A 275 -1.75 -11.24 4.95
N LEU A 276 -2.58 -11.13 3.91
CA LEU A 276 -3.41 -9.96 3.67
C LEU A 276 -4.60 -9.84 4.64
N MET A 277 -5.11 -10.96 5.14
CA MET A 277 -6.32 -10.97 5.97
C MET A 277 -6.06 -10.99 7.48
N PHE A 278 -4.88 -11.45 7.94
CA PHE A 278 -4.60 -11.66 9.37
C PHE A 278 -3.56 -10.74 10.02
N GLN A 279 -3.05 -9.74 9.28
CA GLN A 279 -2.15 -8.75 9.88
C GLN A 279 -2.82 -7.42 10.15
#